data_fafcff6d5b9a323354de3efb52867c58
#
_entry.id   fafcff6d5b9a323354de3efb52867c58
#
_cell.length_a   1.000
_cell.length_b   1.000
_cell.length_c   1.000
_cell.angle_alpha   90.00
_cell.angle_beta   90.00
_cell.angle_gamma   90.00
#
_symmetry.space_group_name_H-M   'P 1'
#
loop_
_entity.id
_entity.type
_entity.pdbx_description
1 polymer ?
#
loop_
_entity_poly.entity_id
_entity_poly.type
_entity_poly.pdbx_seq_one_letter_code
_entity_poly.pdbx_strand_id
1 'polypeptide(L)'
;MIINLPNTTTRDISKRLVTVRESGGEVTTGRVLTLIIVASINDDYETFITAANEASQEHPSRILVLLTDDSSSTASQSDSDDNGNSQTELADYENLEEFERALDAMPTTTQPGTSDEDTAQSSATDDVTSSGRVDAEIRMGGDAGAAEVVVMKFYGAVSQNLASVVMPILLPDTPIVAWWPASRPPFPATDPIGRLAGRRITDSLSSSIEDGIFRCRSSYAPGDSDLAWSRITQWRGILASALDQPPFSPIRGVTIAGPSEDPSVDIAGGWLADRLGMNVTRESTDSPKVPLDSEGRPTIGVQSVTIHRDSGDLILRTFSAHTLTITREGSGRESRVALTRRGTADCLAEELRHLDPDVIYAQALRGLSRVHRVDAFDSDESHAPDDANDSDVEADRE
;
A
#
# COMPACT_ATOMS: atom_id res chain seq x y z
N MET A 1 -21.43 22.63 -3.09
CA MET A 1 -21.93 23.28 -1.85
C MET A 1 -21.08 22.81 -0.69
N ILE A 2 -20.59 23.75 0.15
CA ILE A 2 -19.75 23.43 1.33
C ILE A 2 -20.48 23.89 2.59
N ILE A 3 -20.53 23.04 3.62
CA ILE A 3 -21.16 23.32 4.91
C ILE A 3 -20.15 23.06 6.01
N ASN A 4 -19.79 24.11 6.74
CA ASN A 4 -18.87 24.04 7.88
C ASN A 4 -19.63 23.86 9.19
N LEU A 5 -19.18 22.92 10.01
CA LEU A 5 -19.72 22.57 11.31
C LEU A 5 -18.59 22.59 12.37
N PRO A 6 -18.21 23.77 12.87
CA PRO A 6 -17.18 23.87 13.90
C PRO A 6 -17.71 23.36 15.24
N ASN A 7 -16.85 22.71 16.03
CA ASN A 7 -17.14 22.12 17.34
C ASN A 7 -18.46 21.33 17.35
N THR A 8 -18.54 20.35 16.47
CA THR A 8 -19.75 19.59 16.16
C THR A 8 -19.76 18.21 16.84
N THR A 9 -20.91 17.56 16.79
CA THR A 9 -21.09 16.18 17.25
C THR A 9 -21.42 15.26 16.07
N THR A 10 -21.17 13.96 16.22
CA THR A 10 -21.56 12.94 15.24
C THR A 10 -23.05 13.03 14.88
N ARG A 11 -23.88 13.31 15.90
CA ARG A 11 -25.34 13.44 15.72
C ARG A 11 -25.69 14.64 14.82
N ASP A 12 -25.01 15.76 15.00
CA ASP A 12 -25.25 16.96 14.19
C ASP A 12 -24.78 16.75 12.75
N ILE A 13 -23.63 16.10 12.55
CA ILE A 13 -23.14 15.70 11.24
C ILE A 13 -24.19 14.81 10.55
N SER A 14 -24.64 13.72 11.20
CA SER A 14 -25.64 12.80 10.65
C SER A 14 -26.94 13.51 10.30
N LYS A 15 -27.46 14.36 11.19
CA LYS A 15 -28.67 15.14 10.96
C LYS A 15 -28.52 16.07 9.76
N ARG A 16 -27.37 16.73 9.64
CA ARG A 16 -27.11 17.64 8.52
C ARG A 16 -27.02 16.90 7.20
N LEU A 17 -26.39 15.73 7.18
CA LEU A 17 -26.32 14.86 6.00
C LEU A 17 -27.72 14.44 5.51
N VAL A 18 -28.60 14.07 6.42
CA VAL A 18 -30.00 13.72 6.09
C VAL A 18 -30.74 14.95 5.51
N THR A 19 -30.67 16.10 6.18
CA THR A 19 -31.35 17.33 5.73
C THR A 19 -30.90 17.76 4.32
N VAL A 20 -29.60 17.66 4.05
CA VAL A 20 -29.04 18.06 2.73
C VAL A 20 -29.50 17.10 1.63
N ARG A 21 -29.61 15.81 1.92
CA ARG A 21 -30.12 14.81 0.96
C ARG A 21 -31.60 15.06 0.63
N GLU A 22 -32.39 15.36 1.65
CA GLU A 22 -33.82 15.66 1.48
C GLU A 22 -34.06 16.94 0.66
N SER A 23 -33.15 17.94 0.79
CA SER A 23 -33.28 19.21 0.08
C SER A 23 -32.68 19.21 -1.32
N GLY A 24 -31.76 18.26 -1.63
CA GLY A 24 -31.00 18.23 -2.89
C GLY A 24 -31.73 17.65 -4.09
N GLY A 25 -32.91 17.06 -3.95
CA GLY A 25 -33.79 16.60 -5.05
C GLY A 25 -33.23 15.55 -6.01
N GLU A 26 -31.93 15.29 -6.00
CA GLU A 26 -31.31 14.21 -6.74
C GLU A 26 -31.03 13.03 -5.81
N VAL A 27 -31.83 11.99 -5.95
CA VAL A 27 -31.51 10.67 -5.40
C VAL A 27 -30.28 10.19 -6.13
N THR A 28 -29.13 10.41 -5.54
CA THR A 28 -27.88 9.82 -6.04
C THR A 28 -28.00 8.30 -5.90
N THR A 29 -28.39 7.69 -6.98
CA THR A 29 -28.57 6.24 -7.10
C THR A 29 -27.20 5.57 -6.99
N GLY A 30 -27.07 4.66 -6.01
CA GLY A 30 -26.07 3.62 -6.05
C GLY A 30 -24.69 3.98 -5.52
N ARG A 31 -24.59 4.47 -4.27
CA ARG A 31 -23.31 4.38 -3.56
C ARG A 31 -22.99 2.92 -3.34
N VAL A 32 -21.84 2.50 -3.88
CA VAL A 32 -21.41 1.11 -3.86
C VAL A 32 -20.62 0.80 -2.58
N LEU A 33 -19.91 1.82 -2.02
CA LEU A 33 -19.05 1.64 -0.84
C LEU A 33 -18.87 2.94 -0.03
N THR A 34 -18.32 2.81 1.18
CA THR A 34 -17.79 3.93 1.97
C THR A 34 -16.27 3.86 1.97
N LEU A 35 -15.60 4.92 1.50
CA LEU A 35 -14.16 5.08 1.56
C LEU A 35 -13.81 5.97 2.76
N ILE A 36 -13.03 5.46 3.69
CA ILE A 36 -12.52 6.20 4.85
C ILE A 36 -11.04 6.51 4.57
N ILE A 37 -10.70 7.78 4.51
CA ILE A 37 -9.32 8.27 4.39
C ILE A 37 -8.86 8.68 5.78
N VAL A 38 -7.72 8.16 6.23
CA VAL A 38 -7.10 8.52 7.52
C VAL A 38 -5.76 9.19 7.27
N ALA A 39 -5.59 10.42 7.74
CA ALA A 39 -4.39 11.21 7.52
C ALA A 39 -4.14 12.19 8.69
N SER A 40 -2.98 12.84 8.68
CA SER A 40 -2.68 13.95 9.58
C SER A 40 -3.35 15.25 9.09
N ILE A 41 -3.68 16.14 10.03
CA ILE A 41 -4.09 17.53 9.68
C ILE A 41 -2.99 18.25 8.88
N ASN A 42 -1.73 17.86 9.07
CA ASN A 42 -0.56 18.46 8.44
C ASN A 42 -0.25 17.90 7.04
N ASP A 43 -0.90 16.80 6.65
CA ASP A 43 -0.76 16.22 5.32
C ASP A 43 -1.48 17.08 4.26
N ASP A 44 -1.10 16.94 3.00
CA ASP A 44 -1.84 17.49 1.86
C ASP A 44 -3.10 16.65 1.57
N TYR A 45 -4.05 16.67 2.51
CA TYR A 45 -5.27 15.86 2.43
C TYR A 45 -6.18 16.27 1.26
N GLU A 46 -6.04 17.47 0.70
CA GLU A 46 -6.80 17.89 -0.48
C GLU A 46 -6.39 17.09 -1.73
N THR A 47 -5.11 16.77 -1.87
CA THR A 47 -4.64 15.86 -2.91
C THR A 47 -5.22 14.45 -2.73
N PHE A 48 -5.36 13.96 -1.51
CA PHE A 48 -6.00 12.65 -1.25
C PHE A 48 -7.49 12.66 -1.58
N ILE A 49 -8.21 13.74 -1.22
CA ILE A 49 -9.61 13.92 -1.59
C ILE A 49 -9.76 13.96 -3.12
N THR A 50 -8.88 14.67 -3.81
CA THR A 50 -8.90 14.75 -5.28
C THR A 50 -8.73 13.36 -5.90
N ALA A 51 -7.74 12.60 -5.47
CA ALA A 51 -7.52 11.23 -5.95
C ALA A 51 -8.71 10.30 -5.66
N ALA A 52 -9.33 10.43 -4.48
CA ALA A 52 -10.51 9.66 -4.11
C ALA A 52 -11.74 10.04 -4.94
N ASN A 53 -11.92 11.32 -5.25
CA ASN A 53 -13.00 11.80 -6.12
C ASN A 53 -12.85 11.27 -7.54
N GLU A 54 -11.64 11.30 -8.10
CA GLU A 54 -11.34 10.73 -9.41
C GLU A 54 -11.62 9.22 -9.44
N ALA A 55 -11.14 8.46 -8.45
CA ALA A 55 -11.43 7.04 -8.32
C ALA A 55 -12.92 6.73 -8.17
N SER A 56 -13.68 7.63 -7.53
CA SER A 56 -15.13 7.51 -7.33
C SER A 56 -15.94 7.71 -8.61
N GLN A 57 -15.35 8.16 -9.71
CA GLN A 57 -16.02 8.18 -11.02
C GLN A 57 -16.30 6.76 -11.53
N GLU A 58 -15.39 5.82 -11.25
CA GLU A 58 -15.59 4.40 -11.58
C GLU A 58 -16.37 3.67 -10.48
N HIS A 59 -16.18 4.03 -9.22
CA HIS A 59 -16.75 3.37 -8.04
C HIS A 59 -17.44 4.38 -7.14
N PRO A 60 -18.72 4.76 -7.40
CA PRO A 60 -19.44 5.75 -6.61
C PRO A 60 -19.37 5.46 -5.11
N SER A 61 -18.80 6.37 -4.33
CA SER A 61 -18.53 6.17 -2.91
C SER A 61 -18.94 7.37 -2.06
N ARG A 62 -19.20 7.09 -0.76
CA ARG A 62 -19.13 8.13 0.25
C ARG A 62 -17.70 8.22 0.72
N ILE A 63 -17.13 9.41 0.76
CA ILE A 63 -15.77 9.66 1.25
C ILE A 63 -15.85 10.29 2.63
N LEU A 64 -15.27 9.63 3.63
CA LEU A 64 -15.08 10.14 4.99
C LEU A 64 -13.59 10.40 5.20
N VAL A 65 -13.20 11.64 5.45
CA VAL A 65 -11.80 12.04 5.68
C VAL A 65 -11.62 12.30 7.16
N LEU A 66 -10.77 11.54 7.81
CA LEU A 66 -10.45 11.63 9.23
C LEU A 66 -9.05 12.21 9.38
N LEU A 67 -8.97 13.43 9.91
CA LEU A 67 -7.73 14.15 10.10
C LEU A 67 -7.41 14.26 11.58
N THR A 68 -6.27 13.68 12.00
CA THR A 68 -5.80 13.72 13.37
C THR A 68 -4.64 14.70 13.55
N ASP A 69 -4.55 15.31 14.71
CA ASP A 69 -3.40 16.11 15.10
C ASP A 69 -2.35 15.17 15.74
N ASP A 70 -1.20 15.01 15.06
CA ASP A 70 -0.11 14.13 15.51
C ASP A 70 0.59 14.59 16.78
N SER A 71 0.30 15.81 17.27
CA SER A 71 0.90 16.36 18.48
C SER A 71 0.63 15.55 19.75
N SER A 72 -0.33 14.61 19.71
CA SER A 72 -0.69 13.74 20.84
C SER A 72 -0.02 12.35 20.81
N SER A 73 0.61 11.95 19.72
CA SER A 73 1.19 10.61 19.57
C SER A 73 2.63 10.48 20.09
N THR A 74 3.31 11.59 20.31
CA THR A 74 4.71 11.61 20.84
C THR A 74 4.82 11.41 22.35
N ALA A 75 3.71 11.43 23.09
CA ALA A 75 3.72 11.32 24.54
C ALA A 75 3.69 9.87 25.09
N SER A 76 3.56 8.86 24.25
CA SER A 76 3.46 7.46 24.69
C SER A 76 4.63 6.55 24.24
N GLN A 77 5.73 7.13 23.75
CA GLN A 77 6.94 6.37 23.35
C GLN A 77 8.21 6.70 24.17
N SER A 78 8.08 7.24 25.38
CA SER A 78 9.20 7.27 26.33
C SER A 78 8.92 6.31 27.48
N ASP A 79 9.86 5.39 27.68
CA ASP A 79 10.04 4.50 28.82
C ASP A 79 9.15 3.25 28.92
N SER A 80 9.58 2.20 28.22
CA SER A 80 9.68 0.87 28.81
C SER A 80 10.70 0.01 28.03
N ASP A 81 11.98 0.28 28.27
CA ASP A 81 13.00 -0.78 28.22
C ASP A 81 12.73 -1.71 29.41
N ASP A 82 12.08 -2.83 29.17
CA ASP A 82 12.34 -4.04 29.95
C ASP A 82 11.96 -5.30 29.14
N ASN A 83 12.95 -6.10 29.05
CA ASN A 83 13.20 -7.47 28.72
C ASN A 83 11.99 -8.41 28.76
N GLY A 84 11.59 -8.95 27.61
CA GLY A 84 10.55 -9.96 27.50
C GLY A 84 10.49 -10.60 26.13
N ASN A 85 11.42 -11.53 25.89
CA ASN A 85 11.44 -12.43 24.73
C ASN A 85 10.09 -13.15 24.57
N SER A 86 9.27 -12.73 23.63
CA SER A 86 8.16 -13.49 23.10
C SER A 86 8.25 -13.44 21.59
N GLN A 87 9.07 -14.32 21.05
CA GLN A 87 9.00 -14.70 19.63
C GLN A 87 7.64 -15.36 19.41
N THR A 88 6.68 -14.62 18.87
CA THR A 88 5.55 -15.21 18.20
C THR A 88 6.08 -15.72 16.85
N GLU A 89 6.39 -16.98 16.78
CA GLU A 89 6.72 -17.67 15.52
C GLU A 89 5.59 -17.42 14.52
N LEU A 90 5.91 -16.71 13.45
CA LEU A 90 5.06 -16.62 12.26
C LEU A 90 4.99 -18.02 11.68
N ALA A 91 3.81 -18.64 11.73
CA ALA A 91 3.56 -19.91 11.09
C ALA A 91 3.85 -19.79 9.59
N ASP A 92 4.88 -20.49 9.15
CA ASP A 92 5.17 -20.71 7.73
C ASP A 92 4.13 -21.67 7.19
N TYR A 93 3.09 -21.12 6.53
CA TYR A 93 2.12 -21.95 5.79
C TYR A 93 2.79 -22.42 4.49
N GLU A 94 3.16 -23.68 4.42
CA GLU A 94 3.90 -24.26 3.29
C GLU A 94 3.05 -24.46 2.03
N ASN A 95 1.69 -24.35 2.11
CA ASN A 95 0.83 -24.53 0.94
C ASN A 95 -0.47 -23.70 1.00
N LEU A 96 -1.09 -23.52 -0.17
CA LEU A 96 -2.30 -22.74 -0.37
C LEU A 96 -3.51 -23.31 0.40
N GLU A 97 -3.62 -24.65 0.51
CA GLU A 97 -4.73 -25.31 1.19
C GLU A 97 -4.70 -25.10 2.71
N GLU A 98 -3.52 -24.92 3.29
CA GLU A 98 -3.35 -24.65 4.71
C GLU A 98 -3.70 -23.19 5.03
N PHE A 99 -3.39 -22.30 4.11
CA PHE A 99 -3.79 -20.89 4.18
C PHE A 99 -5.31 -20.72 4.03
N GLU A 100 -5.96 -21.41 3.10
CA GLU A 100 -7.42 -21.41 2.94
C GLU A 100 -8.12 -21.99 4.17
N ARG A 101 -7.58 -23.03 4.76
CA ARG A 101 -8.10 -23.62 6.00
C ARG A 101 -7.95 -22.70 7.21
N ALA A 102 -6.89 -21.90 7.26
CA ALA A 102 -6.70 -20.87 8.29
C ALA A 102 -7.67 -19.71 8.13
N LEU A 103 -8.04 -19.37 6.89
CA LEU A 103 -9.07 -18.35 6.59
C LEU A 103 -10.47 -18.80 7.08
N ASP A 104 -10.84 -20.07 6.86
CA ASP A 104 -12.13 -20.62 7.29
C ASP A 104 -12.22 -20.83 8.81
N ALA A 105 -11.09 -20.91 9.50
CA ALA A 105 -11.02 -21.10 10.95
C ALA A 105 -11.11 -19.78 11.75
N MET A 106 -11.14 -18.62 11.10
CA MET A 106 -11.30 -17.34 11.81
C MET A 106 -12.73 -17.18 12.34
N PRO A 107 -12.92 -16.83 13.64
CA PRO A 107 -14.24 -16.76 14.23
C PRO A 107 -15.06 -15.62 13.61
N THR A 108 -16.17 -15.96 13.00
CA THR A 108 -17.23 -15.04 12.60
C THR A 108 -17.78 -14.35 13.86
N THR A 109 -17.80 -13.05 13.86
CA THR A 109 -18.20 -12.20 14.98
C THR A 109 -19.63 -12.54 15.45
N THR A 110 -19.74 -13.15 16.62
CA THR A 110 -21.01 -13.40 17.29
C THR A 110 -21.45 -12.11 18.02
N GLN A 111 -22.73 -11.80 17.92
CA GLN A 111 -23.40 -10.64 18.52
C GLN A 111 -23.17 -10.54 20.04
N PRO A 112 -23.12 -9.33 20.62
CA PRO A 112 -23.06 -9.16 22.07
C PRO A 112 -24.43 -9.37 22.72
N GLY A 113 -24.44 -10.27 23.69
CA GLY A 113 -25.60 -10.50 24.58
C GLY A 113 -25.76 -9.37 25.60
N THR A 114 -26.99 -9.04 25.84
CA THR A 114 -27.49 -8.12 26.89
C THR A 114 -27.21 -8.66 28.28
N SER A 115 -26.69 -7.82 29.20
CA SER A 115 -26.91 -7.97 30.64
C SER A 115 -26.69 -6.65 31.38
N ASP A 116 -27.77 -6.21 31.94
CA ASP A 116 -28.07 -5.56 33.22
C ASP A 116 -27.23 -4.44 33.82
N GLU A 117 -28.02 -3.44 34.22
CA GLU A 117 -27.73 -2.27 35.04
C GLU A 117 -27.03 -2.62 36.36
N ASP A 118 -26.05 -1.82 36.77
CA ASP A 118 -25.95 -1.42 38.18
C ASP A 118 -25.30 -0.05 38.36
N THR A 119 -25.96 0.72 39.18
CA THR A 119 -25.73 2.11 39.56
C THR A 119 -24.55 2.22 40.52
N ALA A 120 -23.58 3.07 40.23
CA ALA A 120 -22.70 3.62 41.27
C ALA A 120 -22.34 5.08 40.97
N GLN A 121 -22.89 5.96 41.77
CA GLN A 121 -22.45 7.35 41.93
C GLN A 121 -21.02 7.39 42.49
N SER A 122 -20.11 8.11 41.83
CA SER A 122 -18.86 8.54 42.45
C SER A 122 -18.52 9.95 42.01
N SER A 123 -18.50 10.78 42.98
CA SER A 123 -17.93 12.11 43.24
C SER A 123 -17.07 12.74 42.13
N ALA A 124 -17.48 13.96 41.77
CA ALA A 124 -16.72 14.95 41.01
C ALA A 124 -15.40 15.30 41.72
N THR A 125 -14.32 15.11 41.03
CA THR A 125 -13.07 15.87 41.21
C THR A 125 -12.74 16.50 39.88
N ASP A 126 -12.65 17.82 39.86
CA ASP A 126 -12.23 18.65 38.75
C ASP A 126 -10.83 18.20 38.27
N ASP A 127 -10.81 17.45 37.18
CA ASP A 127 -9.59 17.26 36.39
C ASP A 127 -9.84 17.97 35.06
N VAL A 128 -9.03 19.02 34.78
CA VAL A 128 -9.03 19.77 33.53
C VAL A 128 -8.38 18.86 32.47
N THR A 129 -9.07 17.80 32.10
CA THR A 129 -8.70 16.95 30.97
C THR A 129 -9.17 17.62 29.70
N SER A 130 -8.24 17.83 28.78
CA SER A 130 -8.40 18.38 27.45
C SER A 130 -9.69 17.89 26.78
N SER A 131 -10.70 18.75 26.72
CA SER A 131 -11.96 18.46 26.05
C SER A 131 -11.66 18.22 24.55
N GLY A 132 -11.92 17.00 24.08
CA GLY A 132 -11.79 16.68 22.66
C GLY A 132 -12.76 17.51 21.82
N ARG A 133 -12.34 17.96 20.65
CA ARG A 133 -13.14 18.73 19.69
C ARG A 133 -13.14 18.06 18.33
N VAL A 134 -14.29 18.11 17.67
CA VAL A 134 -14.43 17.71 16.26
C VAL A 134 -14.94 18.90 15.45
N ASP A 135 -14.22 19.26 14.41
CA ASP A 135 -14.71 20.19 13.40
C ASP A 135 -15.02 19.37 12.14
N ALA A 136 -16.17 19.61 11.51
CA ALA A 136 -16.54 18.91 10.29
C ALA A 136 -16.87 19.86 9.14
N GLU A 137 -16.61 19.39 7.93
CA GLU A 137 -16.96 20.05 6.68
C GLU A 137 -17.64 19.04 5.76
N ILE A 138 -18.85 19.35 5.32
CA ILE A 138 -19.60 18.52 4.36
C ILE A 138 -19.52 19.19 2.99
N ARG A 139 -19.02 18.46 1.99
CA ARG A 139 -18.94 18.87 0.59
C ARG A 139 -19.91 18.06 -0.23
N MET A 140 -20.77 18.72 -0.97
CA MET A 140 -21.83 18.12 -1.78
C MET A 140 -21.78 18.63 -3.21
N GLY A 141 -22.01 17.74 -4.16
CA GLY A 141 -22.08 18.08 -5.56
C GLY A 141 -20.71 18.46 -6.14
N GLY A 142 -20.48 18.01 -7.29
CA GLY A 142 -19.32 18.24 -8.14
C GLY A 142 -19.47 17.35 -9.35
N ASP A 143 -18.88 17.74 -10.46
CA ASP A 143 -18.95 17.03 -11.74
C ASP A 143 -18.20 15.66 -11.69
N ALA A 144 -17.76 15.23 -10.52
CA ALA A 144 -16.87 14.12 -10.36
C ALA A 144 -17.31 13.15 -9.26
N GLY A 145 -17.80 12.01 -9.61
CA GLY A 145 -17.87 10.73 -8.92
C GLY A 145 -18.41 10.67 -7.50
N ALA A 146 -17.79 11.32 -6.53
CA ALA A 146 -18.24 11.31 -5.14
C ALA A 146 -19.43 12.23 -4.92
N ALA A 147 -20.55 11.64 -4.52
CA ALA A 147 -21.76 12.41 -4.20
C ALA A 147 -21.66 13.19 -2.90
N GLU A 148 -20.77 12.79 -1.98
CA GLU A 148 -20.68 13.33 -0.63
C GLU A 148 -19.29 13.08 -0.03
N VAL A 149 -18.62 14.16 0.35
CA VAL A 149 -17.35 14.11 1.09
C VAL A 149 -17.57 14.75 2.46
N VAL A 150 -17.18 14.06 3.51
CA VAL A 150 -17.22 14.56 4.89
C VAL A 150 -15.81 14.61 5.43
N VAL A 151 -15.28 15.80 5.64
CA VAL A 151 -13.97 16.01 6.27
C VAL A 151 -14.18 16.26 7.76
N MET A 152 -13.52 15.50 8.61
CA MET A 152 -13.59 15.63 10.06
C MET A 152 -12.18 15.83 10.63
N LYS A 153 -12.00 16.92 11.38
CA LYS A 153 -10.75 17.24 12.07
C LYS A 153 -10.92 16.96 13.56
N PHE A 154 -10.07 16.10 14.09
CA PHE A 154 -10.11 15.62 15.47
C PHE A 154 -8.99 16.26 16.28
N TYR A 155 -9.33 16.82 17.43
CA TYR A 155 -8.40 17.49 18.34
C TYR A 155 -8.51 16.92 19.74
N GLY A 156 -7.38 16.72 20.42
CA GLY A 156 -7.32 16.24 21.80
C GLY A 156 -7.78 14.79 21.96
N ALA A 157 -8.40 14.46 23.10
CA ALA A 157 -8.73 13.07 23.45
C ALA A 157 -9.64 12.34 22.44
N VAL A 158 -10.44 13.04 21.66
CA VAL A 158 -11.35 12.43 20.69
C VAL A 158 -10.58 11.81 19.49
N SER A 159 -9.37 12.26 19.22
CA SER A 159 -8.52 11.68 18.17
C SER A 159 -8.15 10.21 18.43
N GLN A 160 -8.23 9.77 19.68
CA GLN A 160 -7.97 8.37 20.07
C GLN A 160 -9.16 7.44 19.83
N ASN A 161 -10.35 7.99 19.51
CA ASN A 161 -11.59 7.24 19.41
C ASN A 161 -12.31 7.45 18.07
N LEU A 162 -11.59 7.50 16.96
CA LEU A 162 -12.11 7.78 15.62
C LEU A 162 -13.27 6.86 15.24
N ALA A 163 -13.15 5.57 15.52
CA ALA A 163 -14.17 4.57 15.18
C ALA A 163 -15.54 4.89 15.80
N SER A 164 -15.58 5.35 17.06
CA SER A 164 -16.82 5.70 17.75
C SER A 164 -17.54 6.89 17.10
N VAL A 165 -16.78 7.85 16.56
CA VAL A 165 -17.32 9.02 15.87
C VAL A 165 -17.81 8.66 14.47
N VAL A 166 -17.10 7.77 13.77
CA VAL A 166 -17.40 7.40 12.39
C VAL A 166 -18.57 6.42 12.29
N MET A 167 -18.66 5.45 13.19
CA MET A 167 -19.63 4.36 13.12
C MET A 167 -21.09 4.81 12.89
N PRO A 168 -21.62 5.85 13.56
CA PRO A 168 -22.99 6.31 13.32
C PRO A 168 -23.20 7.04 11.98
N ILE A 169 -22.10 7.37 11.26
CA ILE A 169 -22.15 8.07 9.97
C ILE A 169 -22.05 7.08 8.80
N LEU A 170 -21.62 5.84 9.06
CA LEU A 170 -21.50 4.80 8.06
C LEU A 170 -22.86 4.49 7.41
N LEU A 171 -22.80 4.09 6.15
CA LEU A 171 -23.98 3.59 5.45
C LEU A 171 -24.23 2.14 5.83
N PRO A 172 -25.46 1.78 6.22
CA PRO A 172 -25.80 0.37 6.44
C PRO A 172 -25.58 -0.44 5.16
N ASP A 173 -25.16 -1.69 5.31
CA ASP A 173 -25.08 -2.69 4.25
C ASP A 173 -24.17 -2.30 3.05
N THR A 174 -23.27 -1.33 3.24
CA THR A 174 -22.29 -0.98 2.22
C THR A 174 -20.89 -1.42 2.62
N PRO A 175 -20.07 -1.94 1.70
CA PRO A 175 -18.67 -2.24 1.98
C PRO A 175 -17.91 -1.00 2.47
N ILE A 176 -17.02 -1.22 3.43
CA ILE A 176 -16.17 -0.17 3.98
C ILE A 176 -14.74 -0.45 3.55
N VAL A 177 -14.09 0.56 2.99
CA VAL A 177 -12.67 0.56 2.62
C VAL A 177 -11.96 1.63 3.44
N ALA A 178 -10.86 1.29 4.08
CA ALA A 178 -9.98 2.24 4.76
C ALA A 178 -8.72 2.48 3.92
N TRP A 179 -8.32 3.73 3.77
CA TRP A 179 -7.12 4.13 3.05
C TRP A 179 -6.25 5.06 3.89
N TRP A 180 -4.99 4.70 4.04
CA TRP A 180 -3.92 5.49 4.66
C TRP A 180 -2.94 5.95 3.58
N PRO A 181 -3.09 7.15 3.03
CA PRO A 181 -2.27 7.64 1.91
C PRO A 181 -0.83 8.02 2.27
N ALA A 182 -0.57 8.35 3.53
CA ALA A 182 0.75 8.80 4.00
C ALA A 182 1.27 7.94 5.14
N SER A 183 0.72 8.10 6.34
CA SER A 183 1.13 7.37 7.52
C SER A 183 0.15 6.26 7.85
N ARG A 184 0.61 5.01 7.80
CA ARG A 184 -0.20 3.84 8.12
C ARG A 184 -0.02 3.39 9.57
N PRO A 185 -1.01 2.78 10.22
CA PRO A 185 -0.81 2.12 11.51
C PRO A 185 0.13 0.90 11.34
N PRO A 186 0.84 0.48 12.40
CA PRO A 186 1.73 -0.69 12.35
C PRO A 186 1.01 -1.96 11.86
N PHE A 187 -0.22 -2.16 12.31
CA PHE A 187 -1.08 -3.30 11.96
C PHE A 187 -2.46 -2.78 11.49
N PRO A 188 -2.66 -2.51 10.20
CA PRO A 188 -3.91 -1.95 9.69
C PRO A 188 -5.16 -2.75 10.07
N ALA A 189 -5.08 -4.09 10.08
CA ALA A 189 -6.22 -4.94 10.42
C ALA A 189 -6.66 -4.86 11.90
N THR A 190 -5.78 -4.45 12.80
CA THR A 190 -6.11 -4.30 14.23
C THR A 190 -6.41 -2.86 14.63
N ASP A 191 -6.13 -1.91 13.73
CA ASP A 191 -6.49 -0.51 13.92
C ASP A 191 -8.01 -0.35 14.09
N PRO A 192 -8.50 0.55 14.95
CA PRO A 192 -9.93 0.76 15.15
C PRO A 192 -10.72 1.05 13.87
N ILE A 193 -10.16 1.83 12.93
CA ILE A 193 -10.78 2.08 11.61
C ILE A 193 -10.61 0.86 10.71
N GLY A 194 -9.45 0.21 10.75
CA GLY A 194 -9.18 -0.98 9.95
C GLY A 194 -10.09 -2.16 10.28
N ARG A 195 -10.52 -2.29 11.55
CA ARG A 195 -11.50 -3.31 11.97
C ARG A 195 -12.91 -3.09 11.40
N LEU A 196 -13.26 -1.86 11.04
CA LEU A 196 -14.53 -1.54 10.40
C LEU A 196 -14.49 -1.87 8.90
N ALA A 197 -13.29 -1.93 8.31
CA ALA A 197 -13.08 -2.05 6.87
C ALA A 197 -12.86 -3.50 6.45
N GLY A 198 -13.56 -3.94 5.40
CA GLY A 198 -13.29 -5.20 4.74
C GLY A 198 -12.02 -5.15 3.86
N ARG A 199 -11.68 -3.95 3.36
CA ARG A 199 -10.45 -3.70 2.61
C ARG A 199 -9.67 -2.55 3.21
N ARG A 200 -8.36 -2.71 3.33
CA ARG A 200 -7.43 -1.75 3.93
C ARG A 200 -6.30 -1.48 2.95
N ILE A 201 -6.17 -0.23 2.55
CA ILE A 201 -5.24 0.21 1.51
C ILE A 201 -4.18 1.12 2.15
N THR A 202 -2.92 0.87 1.84
CA THR A 202 -1.78 1.70 2.23
C THR A 202 -1.07 2.24 0.99
N ASP A 203 -0.18 3.20 1.15
CA ASP A 203 0.70 3.68 0.10
C ASP A 203 2.15 3.78 0.59
N SER A 204 2.89 2.69 0.44
CA SER A 204 4.29 2.62 0.85
C SER A 204 5.19 3.58 0.06
N LEU A 205 4.81 4.00 -1.15
CA LEU A 205 5.58 4.97 -1.93
C LEU A 205 5.51 6.38 -1.35
N SER A 206 4.35 6.77 -0.86
CA SER A 206 4.11 8.10 -0.25
C SER A 206 4.52 8.16 1.21
N SER A 207 4.70 6.99 1.85
CA SER A 207 5.11 6.90 3.25
C SER A 207 6.55 7.37 3.46
N SER A 208 6.80 8.05 4.58
CA SER A 208 8.13 8.36 5.09
C SER A 208 8.79 7.19 5.82
N ILE A 209 8.09 6.08 5.99
CA ILE A 209 8.58 4.90 6.71
C ILE A 209 9.52 4.12 5.80
N GLU A 210 10.77 3.93 6.25
CA GLU A 210 11.72 3.05 5.58
C GLU A 210 11.18 1.61 5.51
N ASP A 211 11.50 0.91 4.42
CA ASP A 211 11.08 -0.48 4.18
C ASP A 211 9.57 -0.73 4.30
N GLY A 212 8.76 0.27 3.90
CA GLY A 212 7.31 0.22 4.05
C GLY A 212 6.68 -1.07 3.52
N ILE A 213 7.14 -1.59 2.37
CA ILE A 213 6.60 -2.82 1.78
C ILE A 213 6.96 -4.08 2.59
N PHE A 214 8.14 -4.12 3.23
CA PHE A 214 8.51 -5.22 4.13
C PHE A 214 7.70 -5.18 5.42
N ARG A 215 7.33 -3.99 5.88
CA ARG A 215 6.38 -3.84 6.99
C ARG A 215 4.98 -4.30 6.60
N CYS A 216 4.55 -4.10 5.34
CA CYS A 216 3.32 -4.69 4.84
C CYS A 216 3.34 -6.21 4.91
N ARG A 217 4.49 -6.87 4.60
CA ARG A 217 4.64 -8.31 4.74
C ARG A 217 4.44 -8.78 6.18
N SER A 218 5.11 -8.14 7.15
CA SER A 218 5.07 -8.55 8.56
C SER A 218 3.73 -8.27 9.26
N SER A 219 2.92 -7.35 8.73
CA SER A 219 1.62 -6.96 9.30
C SER A 219 0.43 -7.41 8.45
N TYR A 220 0.64 -8.18 7.40
CA TYR A 220 -0.40 -8.56 6.45
C TYR A 220 -1.53 -9.32 7.11
N ALA A 221 -2.75 -8.92 6.80
CA ALA A 221 -3.96 -9.66 7.03
C ALA A 221 -4.82 -9.70 5.74
N PRO A 222 -5.66 -10.73 5.53
CA PRO A 222 -6.56 -10.76 4.39
C PRO A 222 -7.39 -9.48 4.26
N GLY A 223 -7.43 -8.90 3.07
CA GLY A 223 -8.05 -7.59 2.80
C GLY A 223 -7.08 -6.40 2.87
N ASP A 224 -5.83 -6.60 3.29
CA ASP A 224 -4.79 -5.58 3.19
C ASP A 224 -4.25 -5.50 1.75
N SER A 225 -3.93 -4.29 1.31
CA SER A 225 -3.31 -3.99 0.03
C SER A 225 -2.42 -2.75 0.11
N ASP A 226 -1.60 -2.54 -0.92
CA ASP A 226 -0.76 -1.36 -1.03
C ASP A 226 -0.77 -0.82 -2.47
N LEU A 227 -0.81 0.49 -2.65
CA LEU A 227 -0.84 1.10 -3.98
C LEU A 227 0.42 0.81 -4.81
N ALA A 228 1.55 0.44 -4.18
CA ALA A 228 2.73 -0.01 -4.91
C ALA A 228 2.44 -1.25 -5.77
N TRP A 229 1.53 -2.11 -5.33
CA TRP A 229 1.08 -3.29 -6.06
C TRP A 229 0.27 -2.93 -7.32
N SER A 230 -0.70 -2.04 -7.19
CA SER A 230 -1.52 -1.57 -8.32
C SER A 230 -0.69 -0.77 -9.33
N ARG A 231 0.35 -0.04 -8.89
CA ARG A 231 1.24 0.70 -9.79
C ARG A 231 1.95 -0.18 -10.80
N ILE A 232 2.24 -1.43 -10.47
CA ILE A 232 2.94 -2.36 -11.37
C ILE A 232 2.01 -3.30 -12.15
N THR A 233 0.70 -3.17 -12.07
CA THR A 233 -0.25 -4.10 -12.72
C THR A 233 -0.03 -4.19 -14.23
N GLN A 234 0.08 -3.07 -14.92
CA GLN A 234 0.32 -3.06 -16.38
C GLN A 234 1.70 -3.64 -16.72
N TRP A 235 2.72 -3.31 -15.94
CA TRP A 235 4.08 -3.85 -16.11
C TRP A 235 4.09 -5.38 -15.94
N ARG A 236 3.42 -5.92 -14.92
CA ARG A 236 3.27 -7.37 -14.72
C ARG A 236 2.62 -8.06 -15.94
N GLY A 237 1.57 -7.44 -16.49
CA GLY A 237 0.91 -7.94 -17.69
C GLY A 237 1.82 -7.97 -18.91
N ILE A 238 2.62 -6.92 -19.12
CA ILE A 238 3.59 -6.86 -20.24
C ILE A 238 4.67 -7.92 -20.07
N LEU A 239 5.24 -8.09 -18.89
CA LEU A 239 6.26 -9.11 -18.63
C LEU A 239 5.71 -10.52 -18.82
N ALA A 240 4.52 -10.83 -18.27
CA ALA A 240 3.87 -12.11 -18.47
C ALA A 240 3.66 -12.39 -19.97
N SER A 241 3.13 -11.44 -20.73
CA SER A 241 2.94 -11.55 -22.18
C SER A 241 4.25 -11.74 -22.94
N ALA A 242 5.35 -11.14 -22.46
CA ALA A 242 6.67 -11.32 -23.06
C ALA A 242 7.25 -12.71 -22.79
N LEU A 243 6.98 -13.29 -21.62
CA LEU A 243 7.40 -14.65 -21.25
C LEU A 243 6.61 -15.73 -22.00
N ASP A 244 5.37 -15.48 -22.38
CA ASP A 244 4.52 -16.39 -23.16
C ASP A 244 4.93 -16.50 -24.64
N GLN A 245 5.96 -15.77 -25.06
CA GLN A 245 6.45 -15.83 -26.44
C GLN A 245 7.71 -16.70 -26.56
N PRO A 246 7.84 -17.47 -27.67
CA PRO A 246 9.05 -18.27 -27.91
C PRO A 246 10.29 -17.38 -28.11
N PRO A 247 11.51 -17.93 -27.87
CA PRO A 247 11.78 -19.32 -27.51
C PRO A 247 11.48 -19.61 -26.04
N PHE A 248 10.89 -20.79 -25.78
CA PHE A 248 10.70 -21.28 -24.43
C PHE A 248 11.97 -22.00 -23.97
N SER A 249 12.57 -21.56 -22.89
CA SER A 249 13.74 -22.20 -22.31
C SER A 249 13.77 -22.02 -20.80
N PRO A 250 14.50 -22.89 -20.07
CA PRO A 250 14.61 -22.76 -18.61
C PRO A 250 15.14 -21.39 -18.20
N ILE A 251 14.51 -20.82 -17.16
CA ILE A 251 14.96 -19.59 -16.52
C ILE A 251 16.04 -19.98 -15.50
N ARG A 252 17.18 -19.28 -15.53
CA ARG A 252 18.34 -19.50 -14.69
C ARG A 252 18.51 -18.48 -13.58
N GLY A 253 17.98 -17.29 -13.79
CA GLY A 253 18.08 -16.19 -12.85
C GLY A 253 17.17 -15.05 -13.23
N VAL A 254 16.95 -14.16 -12.28
CA VAL A 254 16.17 -12.93 -12.46
C VAL A 254 16.88 -11.80 -11.76
N THR A 255 17.11 -10.71 -12.51
CA THR A 255 17.62 -9.45 -11.96
C THR A 255 16.59 -8.36 -12.22
N ILE A 256 16.23 -7.60 -11.20
CA ILE A 256 15.33 -6.45 -11.29
C ILE A 256 16.03 -5.21 -10.76
N ALA A 257 15.91 -4.07 -11.44
CA ALA A 257 16.58 -2.83 -11.04
C ALA A 257 15.63 -1.64 -11.00
N GLY A 258 15.92 -0.73 -10.06
CA GLY A 258 15.20 0.52 -9.87
C GLY A 258 15.68 1.27 -8.63
N PRO A 259 15.07 2.42 -8.28
CA PRO A 259 15.47 3.19 -7.10
C PRO A 259 15.43 2.37 -5.82
N SER A 260 16.42 2.58 -4.92
CA SER A 260 16.50 1.88 -3.63
C SER A 260 15.23 2.02 -2.80
N GLU A 261 14.60 3.19 -2.84
CA GLU A 261 13.45 3.56 -2.00
C GLU A 261 12.08 3.31 -2.66
N ASP A 262 12.02 2.80 -3.90
CA ASP A 262 10.72 2.54 -4.55
C ASP A 262 10.19 1.14 -4.19
N PRO A 263 9.14 1.05 -3.36
CA PRO A 263 8.56 -0.23 -2.93
C PRO A 263 7.97 -1.04 -4.09
N SER A 264 7.67 -0.39 -5.22
CA SER A 264 7.14 -1.07 -6.41
C SER A 264 8.15 -2.02 -7.01
N VAL A 265 9.45 -1.73 -6.88
CA VAL A 265 10.54 -2.61 -7.37
C VAL A 265 10.66 -3.85 -6.50
N ASP A 266 10.58 -3.68 -5.18
CA ASP A 266 10.67 -4.79 -4.24
C ASP A 266 9.48 -5.74 -4.38
N ILE A 267 8.24 -5.21 -4.41
CA ILE A 267 7.05 -6.06 -4.56
C ILE A 267 7.00 -6.74 -5.94
N ALA A 268 7.54 -6.10 -7.00
CA ALA A 268 7.72 -6.74 -8.30
C ALA A 268 8.71 -7.92 -8.23
N GLY A 269 9.82 -7.73 -7.51
CA GLY A 269 10.78 -8.79 -7.20
C GLY A 269 10.15 -9.94 -6.43
N GLY A 270 9.37 -9.63 -5.39
CA GLY A 270 8.64 -10.62 -4.61
C GLY A 270 7.63 -11.42 -5.43
N TRP A 271 6.89 -10.76 -6.32
CA TRP A 271 5.99 -11.42 -7.26
C TRP A 271 6.74 -12.37 -8.21
N LEU A 272 7.87 -11.94 -8.76
CA LEU A 272 8.70 -12.77 -9.62
C LEU A 272 9.26 -13.97 -8.85
N ALA A 273 9.76 -13.77 -7.63
CA ALA A 273 10.30 -14.82 -6.79
C ALA A 273 9.25 -15.89 -6.47
N ASP A 274 8.02 -15.49 -6.19
CA ASP A 274 6.91 -16.41 -5.96
C ASP A 274 6.53 -17.17 -7.23
N ARG A 275 6.30 -16.44 -8.34
CA ARG A 275 5.84 -17.05 -9.60
C ARG A 275 6.83 -18.00 -10.26
N LEU A 276 8.12 -17.71 -10.14
CA LEU A 276 9.19 -18.51 -10.75
C LEU A 276 9.81 -19.51 -9.77
N GLY A 277 9.48 -19.44 -8.49
CA GLY A 277 9.99 -20.36 -7.47
C GLY A 277 11.49 -20.22 -7.21
N MET A 278 12.11 -19.03 -7.46
CA MET A 278 13.55 -18.81 -7.39
C MET A 278 13.91 -17.49 -6.70
N ASN A 279 15.18 -17.32 -6.35
CA ASN A 279 15.68 -16.05 -5.85
C ASN A 279 15.74 -15.00 -6.95
N VAL A 280 15.50 -13.75 -6.58
CA VAL A 280 15.56 -12.58 -7.44
C VAL A 280 16.64 -11.63 -6.92
N THR A 281 17.56 -11.22 -7.78
CA THR A 281 18.54 -10.17 -7.47
C THR A 281 17.88 -8.81 -7.70
N ARG A 282 17.89 -7.97 -6.67
CA ARG A 282 17.34 -6.62 -6.71
C ARG A 282 18.49 -5.61 -6.66
N GLU A 283 18.79 -4.97 -7.80
CA GLU A 283 19.81 -3.95 -7.94
C GLU A 283 19.24 -2.57 -7.65
N SER A 284 19.93 -1.81 -6.79
CA SER A 284 19.61 -0.41 -6.51
C SER A 284 20.26 0.48 -7.56
N THR A 285 19.50 1.46 -8.06
CA THR A 285 20.01 2.49 -8.97
C THR A 285 20.07 3.83 -8.24
N ASP A 286 21.00 4.71 -8.66
CA ASP A 286 21.16 6.07 -8.12
C ASP A 286 20.01 7.02 -8.53
N SER A 287 18.91 6.48 -8.98
CA SER A 287 17.75 7.26 -9.38
C SER A 287 16.95 7.71 -8.19
N PRO A 288 16.28 8.89 -8.28
CA PRO A 288 15.35 9.32 -7.24
C PRO A 288 14.20 8.34 -7.09
N LYS A 289 13.53 8.34 -5.93
CA LYS A 289 12.37 7.47 -5.61
C LYS A 289 11.31 7.43 -6.72
N VAL A 290 11.14 8.55 -7.41
CA VAL A 290 10.35 8.66 -8.64
C VAL A 290 11.30 8.99 -9.80
N PRO A 291 11.71 8.01 -10.62
CA PRO A 291 12.62 8.25 -11.73
C PRO A 291 11.99 9.15 -12.79
N LEU A 292 12.81 9.95 -13.45
CA LEU A 292 12.39 10.83 -14.53
C LEU A 292 13.01 10.37 -15.85
N ASP A 293 12.30 10.59 -16.95
CA ASP A 293 12.88 10.41 -18.30
C ASP A 293 13.73 11.61 -18.72
N SER A 294 14.28 11.57 -19.93
CA SER A 294 15.10 12.65 -20.49
C SER A 294 14.37 13.99 -20.65
N GLU A 295 13.04 13.99 -20.60
CA GLU A 295 12.19 15.17 -20.69
C GLU A 295 11.68 15.63 -19.31
N GLY A 296 12.15 14.99 -18.22
CA GLY A 296 11.77 15.31 -16.84
C GLY A 296 10.39 14.80 -16.43
N ARG A 297 9.82 13.83 -17.15
CA ARG A 297 8.52 13.24 -16.86
C ARG A 297 8.65 12.00 -15.97
N PRO A 298 7.80 11.80 -14.96
CA PRO A 298 7.85 10.65 -14.07
C PRO A 298 7.68 9.32 -14.83
N THR A 299 8.57 8.36 -14.56
CA THR A 299 8.50 6.98 -15.07
C THR A 299 8.05 6.02 -13.97
N ILE A 300 7.83 4.75 -14.34
CA ILE A 300 7.58 3.70 -13.35
C ILE A 300 8.86 3.40 -12.56
N GLY A 301 8.71 2.89 -11.32
CA GLY A 301 9.84 2.55 -10.46
C GLY A 301 10.71 1.43 -11.00
N VAL A 302 10.12 0.39 -11.60
CA VAL A 302 10.88 -0.71 -12.22
C VAL A 302 11.57 -0.22 -13.50
N GLN A 303 12.87 0.07 -13.39
CA GLN A 303 13.67 0.57 -14.52
C GLN A 303 14.07 -0.54 -15.48
N SER A 304 14.41 -1.70 -14.97
CA SER A 304 14.67 -2.87 -15.82
C SER A 304 14.39 -4.18 -15.08
N VAL A 305 14.11 -5.21 -15.87
CA VAL A 305 14.14 -6.61 -15.45
C VAL A 305 14.82 -7.43 -16.52
N THR A 306 15.73 -8.30 -16.08
CA THR A 306 16.42 -9.27 -16.94
C THR A 306 16.06 -10.67 -16.48
N ILE A 307 15.48 -11.46 -17.38
CA ILE A 307 15.20 -12.88 -17.17
C ILE A 307 16.28 -13.66 -17.89
N HIS A 308 17.21 -14.23 -17.15
CA HIS A 308 18.32 -15.02 -17.67
C HIS A 308 17.84 -16.40 -18.09
N ARG A 309 18.06 -16.78 -19.34
CA ARG A 309 17.61 -18.06 -19.93
C ARG A 309 18.70 -18.71 -20.76
N ASP A 310 18.62 -20.03 -20.91
CA ASP A 310 19.56 -20.77 -21.74
C ASP A 310 19.54 -20.34 -23.23
N SER A 311 18.41 -19.79 -23.70
CA SER A 311 18.24 -19.30 -25.07
C SER A 311 18.64 -17.83 -25.29
N GLY A 312 19.23 -17.19 -24.31
CA GLY A 312 19.52 -15.75 -24.26
C GLY A 312 18.54 -14.97 -23.42
N ASP A 313 18.96 -13.84 -22.94
CA ASP A 313 18.24 -13.03 -21.98
C ASP A 313 17.00 -12.34 -22.58
N LEU A 314 15.94 -12.27 -21.77
CA LEU A 314 14.79 -11.41 -22.01
C LEU A 314 14.92 -10.18 -21.12
N ILE A 315 15.07 -9.02 -21.73
CA ILE A 315 15.29 -7.76 -21.03
C ILE A 315 14.11 -6.82 -21.28
N LEU A 316 13.45 -6.37 -20.23
CA LEU A 316 12.50 -5.28 -20.27
C LEU A 316 13.13 -4.05 -19.61
N ARG A 317 13.13 -2.92 -20.29
CA ARG A 317 13.70 -1.66 -19.78
C ARG A 317 12.76 -0.50 -20.00
N THR A 318 12.57 0.31 -18.96
CA THR A 318 11.85 1.59 -19.06
C THR A 318 12.68 2.55 -19.90
N PHE A 319 12.13 2.97 -21.05
CA PHE A 319 12.80 3.86 -22.00
C PHE A 319 12.40 5.32 -21.78
N SER A 320 11.12 5.57 -21.51
CA SER A 320 10.58 6.90 -21.24
C SER A 320 9.35 6.81 -20.34
N ALA A 321 8.76 7.94 -20.01
CA ALA A 321 7.52 8.01 -19.22
C ALA A 321 6.34 7.23 -19.83
N HIS A 322 6.39 6.93 -21.13
CA HIS A 322 5.31 6.28 -21.87
C HIS A 322 5.71 5.04 -22.63
N THR A 323 6.97 4.57 -22.50
CA THR A 323 7.49 3.50 -23.33
C THR A 323 8.40 2.56 -22.54
N LEU A 324 8.11 1.26 -22.67
CA LEU A 324 8.96 0.17 -22.24
C LEU A 324 9.54 -0.51 -23.49
N THR A 325 10.84 -0.86 -23.46
CA THR A 325 11.47 -1.68 -24.49
C THR A 325 11.57 -3.13 -24.05
N ILE A 326 11.39 -4.05 -24.99
CA ILE A 326 11.54 -5.49 -24.78
C ILE A 326 12.58 -5.98 -25.78
N THR A 327 13.71 -6.46 -25.25
CA THR A 327 14.81 -7.01 -26.03
C THR A 327 14.95 -8.50 -25.72
N ARG A 328 15.15 -9.30 -26.77
CA ARG A 328 15.50 -10.73 -26.64
C ARG A 328 16.88 -10.93 -27.27
N GLU A 329 17.82 -11.36 -26.47
CA GLU A 329 19.14 -11.69 -26.97
C GLU A 329 19.07 -12.78 -28.04
N GLY A 330 19.95 -12.68 -29.05
CA GLY A 330 19.94 -13.60 -30.17
C GLY A 330 18.89 -13.33 -31.24
N SER A 331 17.85 -12.55 -30.99
CA SER A 331 16.83 -12.23 -32.00
C SER A 331 17.15 -11.00 -32.84
N GLY A 332 18.01 -10.12 -32.34
CA GLY A 332 18.30 -8.81 -32.94
C GLY A 332 17.10 -7.86 -33.03
N ARG A 333 16.00 -8.20 -32.36
CA ARG A 333 14.75 -7.43 -32.39
C ARG A 333 14.47 -6.76 -31.05
N GLU A 334 14.21 -5.46 -31.12
CA GLU A 334 13.65 -4.68 -30.01
C GLU A 334 12.20 -4.37 -30.32
N SER A 335 11.34 -4.61 -29.35
CA SER A 335 9.93 -4.22 -29.40
C SER A 335 9.68 -3.09 -28.42
N ARG A 336 8.82 -2.15 -28.77
CA ARG A 336 8.40 -1.05 -27.88
C ARG A 336 6.94 -1.19 -27.55
N VAL A 337 6.63 -1.05 -26.26
CA VAL A 337 5.27 -1.18 -25.73
C VAL A 337 4.95 0.08 -24.96
N ALA A 338 3.72 0.57 -25.13
CA ALA A 338 3.22 1.69 -24.34
C ALA A 338 3.06 1.27 -22.87
N LEU A 339 3.65 2.02 -21.98
CA LEU A 339 3.51 1.86 -20.54
C LEU A 339 3.65 3.23 -19.88
N THR A 340 2.61 3.66 -19.19
CA THR A 340 2.58 4.94 -18.48
C THR A 340 2.55 4.68 -16.97
N ARG A 341 3.25 5.54 -16.21
CA ARG A 341 3.10 5.54 -14.75
C ARG A 341 1.66 5.85 -14.38
N ARG A 342 1.09 5.00 -13.53
CA ARG A 342 -0.27 5.20 -13.01
C ARG A 342 -0.26 6.19 -11.86
N GLY A 343 -1.23 7.10 -11.87
CA GLY A 343 -1.49 8.03 -10.77
C GLY A 343 -2.10 7.33 -9.55
N THR A 344 -2.13 8.04 -8.42
CA THR A 344 -2.75 7.54 -7.19
C THR A 344 -4.24 7.24 -7.39
N ALA A 345 -4.95 8.09 -8.13
CA ALA A 345 -6.37 7.88 -8.45
C ALA A 345 -6.62 6.59 -9.24
N ASP A 346 -5.82 6.32 -10.29
CA ASP A 346 -5.92 5.10 -11.10
C ASP A 346 -5.67 3.84 -10.27
N CYS A 347 -4.64 3.91 -9.38
CA CYS A 347 -4.31 2.79 -8.50
C CYS A 347 -5.40 2.55 -7.46
N LEU A 348 -5.93 3.62 -6.88
CA LEU A 348 -7.04 3.54 -5.93
C LEU A 348 -8.31 2.99 -6.59
N ALA A 349 -8.64 3.44 -7.81
CA ALA A 349 -9.79 2.92 -8.57
C ALA A 349 -9.66 1.40 -8.82
N GLU A 350 -8.45 0.90 -9.12
CA GLU A 350 -8.21 -0.54 -9.24
C GLU A 350 -8.44 -1.29 -7.94
N GLU A 351 -7.93 -0.76 -6.81
CA GLU A 351 -8.13 -1.38 -5.48
C GLU A 351 -9.60 -1.39 -5.03
N LEU A 352 -10.38 -0.39 -5.43
CA LEU A 352 -11.81 -0.31 -5.14
C LEU A 352 -12.67 -1.22 -6.03
N ARG A 353 -12.13 -1.73 -7.15
CA ARG A 353 -12.85 -2.62 -8.08
C ARG A 353 -13.08 -4.01 -7.50
N HIS A 354 -12.13 -4.51 -6.72
CA HIS A 354 -12.16 -5.84 -6.12
C HIS A 354 -11.95 -5.73 -4.61
N LEU A 355 -13.03 -5.98 -3.86
CA LEU A 355 -13.00 -5.84 -2.40
C LEU A 355 -12.57 -7.12 -1.68
N ASP A 356 -12.55 -8.24 -2.39
CA ASP A 356 -12.04 -9.51 -1.87
C ASP A 356 -10.52 -9.46 -1.66
N PRO A 357 -9.96 -10.27 -0.74
CA PRO A 357 -8.53 -10.36 -0.52
C PRO A 357 -7.77 -10.74 -1.81
N ASP A 358 -6.70 -9.98 -2.13
CA ASP A 358 -5.82 -10.29 -3.27
C ASP A 358 -4.79 -11.34 -2.87
N VAL A 359 -5.05 -12.60 -3.26
CA VAL A 359 -4.18 -13.73 -3.01
C VAL A 359 -2.82 -13.57 -3.69
N ILE A 360 -2.78 -12.92 -4.87
CA ILE A 360 -1.54 -12.73 -5.62
C ILE A 360 -0.64 -11.69 -4.95
N TYR A 361 -1.24 -10.64 -4.39
CA TYR A 361 -0.51 -9.68 -3.56
C TYR A 361 0.09 -10.35 -2.32
N ALA A 362 -0.69 -11.16 -1.61
CA ALA A 362 -0.22 -11.93 -0.46
C ALA A 362 0.96 -12.85 -0.82
N GLN A 363 0.89 -13.52 -1.98
CA GLN A 363 1.97 -14.36 -2.49
C GLN A 363 3.22 -13.53 -2.84
N ALA A 364 3.05 -12.36 -3.46
CA ALA A 364 4.15 -11.44 -3.76
C ALA A 364 4.85 -10.96 -2.48
N LEU A 365 4.10 -10.62 -1.42
CA LEU A 365 4.66 -10.27 -0.12
C LEU A 365 5.48 -11.42 0.49
N ARG A 366 5.01 -12.67 0.40
CA ARG A 366 5.79 -13.84 0.84
C ARG A 366 7.07 -14.00 0.04
N GLY A 367 7.01 -13.77 -1.27
CA GLY A 367 8.15 -13.84 -2.17
C GLY A 367 9.29 -12.87 -1.83
N LEU A 368 9.01 -11.78 -1.08
CA LEU A 368 10.03 -10.81 -0.64
C LEU A 368 11.19 -11.47 0.14
N SER A 369 10.97 -12.61 0.81
CA SER A 369 12.04 -13.34 1.49
C SER A 369 13.12 -13.90 0.55
N ARG A 370 12.82 -13.98 -0.74
CA ARG A 370 13.72 -14.48 -1.80
C ARG A 370 14.25 -13.35 -2.69
N VAL A 371 14.02 -12.10 -2.31
CA VAL A 371 14.59 -10.92 -2.99
C VAL A 371 15.86 -10.50 -2.27
N HIS A 372 16.98 -10.62 -2.97
CA HIS A 372 18.29 -10.23 -2.47
C HIS A 372 18.67 -8.87 -3.02
N ARG A 373 18.74 -7.87 -2.15
CA ARG A 373 19.19 -6.51 -2.50
C ARG A 373 20.70 -6.51 -2.64
N VAL A 374 21.20 -5.92 -3.75
CA VAL A 374 22.61 -5.71 -4.02
C VAL A 374 22.78 -4.23 -4.35
N ASP A 375 23.71 -3.59 -3.67
CA ASP A 375 24.09 -2.21 -4.00
C ASP A 375 24.96 -2.21 -5.26
N ALA A 376 24.74 -1.23 -6.15
CA ALA A 376 25.43 -1.15 -7.45
C ALA A 376 26.96 -1.09 -7.38
N PHE A 377 27.52 -0.87 -6.18
CA PHE A 377 28.96 -0.77 -5.94
C PHE A 377 29.68 -2.10 -5.69
N ASP A 378 28.95 -3.20 -5.39
CA ASP A 378 29.57 -4.50 -5.09
C ASP A 378 29.84 -5.38 -6.32
N SER A 379 29.43 -4.96 -7.52
CA SER A 379 29.51 -5.80 -8.73
C SER A 379 30.87 -5.81 -9.43
N ASP A 380 31.83 -4.94 -9.05
CA ASP A 380 33.13 -4.81 -9.75
C ASP A 380 34.30 -5.57 -9.06
N GLU A 381 34.12 -6.12 -7.86
CA GLU A 381 35.24 -6.81 -7.15
C GLU A 381 35.30 -8.33 -7.34
N SER A 382 34.39 -8.99 -8.04
CA SER A 382 34.37 -10.45 -8.15
C SER A 382 34.98 -11.06 -9.41
N HIS A 383 35.69 -10.27 -10.26
CA HIS A 383 36.42 -10.77 -11.43
C HIS A 383 37.83 -10.20 -11.52
N ALA A 384 38.65 -10.44 -10.50
CA ALA A 384 40.09 -10.44 -10.69
C ALA A 384 40.53 -11.90 -10.98
N PRO A 385 41.12 -12.20 -12.14
CA PRO A 385 41.73 -13.51 -12.35
C PRO A 385 42.95 -13.62 -11.40
N ASP A 386 43.00 -14.72 -10.62
CA ASP A 386 44.18 -15.17 -9.95
C ASP A 386 45.29 -15.42 -11.03
N ASP A 387 46.07 -14.39 -11.31
CA ASP A 387 47.33 -14.59 -12.00
C ASP A 387 48.29 -15.28 -11.03
N ALA A 388 48.32 -16.60 -11.16
CA ALA A 388 49.29 -17.46 -10.52
C ALA A 388 50.72 -16.98 -10.82
N ASN A 389 51.36 -16.58 -9.75
CA ASN A 389 52.77 -16.39 -9.61
C ASN A 389 53.48 -17.71 -9.91
N ASP A 390 54.10 -17.85 -11.06
CA ASP A 390 55.08 -18.91 -11.36
C ASP A 390 56.44 -18.25 -11.56
N SER A 391 57.17 -18.07 -10.47
CA SER A 391 58.57 -17.73 -10.46
C SER A 391 59.32 -18.81 -9.68
N ASP A 392 59.71 -19.88 -10.35
CA ASP A 392 60.81 -20.77 -9.97
C ASP A 392 61.99 -20.49 -10.91
N VAL A 393 62.95 -19.84 -10.32
CA VAL A 393 64.23 -20.33 -9.85
C VAL A 393 64.87 -21.38 -10.75
N GLU A 394 65.95 -21.02 -11.41
CA GLU A 394 67.13 -21.87 -11.39
C GLU A 394 68.40 -21.01 -11.59
N ALA A 395 69.16 -20.90 -10.51
CA ALA A 395 70.56 -20.62 -10.51
C ALA A 395 71.27 -21.92 -10.85
N ASP A 396 72.28 -21.96 -11.71
CA ASP A 396 73.62 -22.38 -11.37
C ASP A 396 74.50 -22.58 -12.62
N ARG A 397 75.76 -22.11 -12.47
CA ARG A 397 77.02 -22.61 -13.11
C ARG A 397 77.28 -22.25 -14.55
N GLU A 398 78.22 -21.47 -14.85
CA GLU A 398 79.68 -21.43 -14.80
C GLU A 398 80.18 -20.05 -15.26
#